data_201a904974614823bfa75a8a55e2fa84
#
_entry.id   201a904974614823bfa75a8a55e2fa84
#
_cell.length_a   1.000
_cell.length_b   1.000
_cell.length_c   1.000
_cell.angle_alpha   90.00
_cell.angle_beta   90.00
_cell.angle_gamma   90.00
#
_symmetry.space_group_name_H-M   'P 1'
#
loop_
_entity.id
_entity.type
_entity.pdbx_description
1 polymer ?
#
loop_
_entity_poly.entity_id
_entity_poly.type
_entity_poly.pdbx_seq_one_letter_code
_entity_poly.pdbx_strand_id
1 'polypeptide(L)'
;YCLVGNEAKRLSQNISGTDFKGECLLSPYPRTMGTEVPVYAEKCTQELSQISFTNTYMDSCTAVALQTAIELQADKIYLIGYDGYQGQVLSEKEMDLTNENRTLFLSFTNVTGKILTSLTPSLYKELNVESIYQYL
;
A
#
# COMPACT_ATOMS: atom_id res chain seq x y z
N TYR A 1 8.61 -2.30 4.54
CA TYR A 1 7.83 -1.07 4.57
C TYR A 1 7.78 -0.42 3.20
N CYS A 2 6.58 -0.06 2.76
CA CYS A 2 6.37 0.75 1.55
C CYS A 2 6.36 2.22 1.96
N LEU A 3 7.32 2.99 1.47
CA LEU A 3 7.52 4.38 1.87
C LEU A 3 7.04 5.33 0.78
N VAL A 4 6.15 6.24 1.14
CA VAL A 4 5.65 7.28 0.24
C VAL A 4 5.53 8.63 0.96
N GLY A 5 5.80 9.71 0.26
CA GLY A 5 5.54 11.08 0.71
C GLY A 5 6.03 11.40 2.11
N ASN A 6 5.22 12.16 2.84
CA ASN A 6 5.50 12.58 4.20
C ASN A 6 5.54 11.41 5.21
N GLU A 7 4.89 10.31 4.93
CA GLU A 7 4.95 9.12 5.79
C GLU A 7 6.36 8.55 5.85
N ALA A 8 7.08 8.62 4.74
CA ALA A 8 8.48 8.24 4.70
C ALA A 8 9.33 9.02 5.71
N LYS A 9 9.12 10.35 5.81
CA LYS A 9 9.81 11.21 6.78
C LYS A 9 9.44 10.85 8.23
N ARG A 10 8.17 10.61 8.50
CA ARG A 10 7.68 10.22 9.83
C ARG A 10 8.25 8.86 10.25
N LEU A 11 8.23 7.89 9.36
CA LEU A 11 8.77 6.58 9.64
C LEU A 11 10.27 6.63 9.93
N SER A 12 11.03 7.43 9.19
CA SER A 12 12.47 7.56 9.43
C SER A 12 12.76 8.08 10.84
N GLN A 13 11.96 9.04 11.31
CA GLN A 13 12.09 9.57 12.67
C GLN A 13 11.79 8.49 13.72
N ASN A 14 10.78 7.65 13.46
CA ASN A 14 10.37 6.58 14.37
C ASN A 14 11.35 5.41 14.42
N ILE A 15 11.99 5.07 13.29
CA ILE A 15 12.95 3.97 13.23
C ILE A 15 14.40 4.43 13.45
N SER A 16 14.65 5.74 13.50
CA SER A 16 15.96 6.30 13.81
C SER A 16 16.40 5.86 15.21
N GLY A 17 17.58 5.27 15.30
CA GLY A 17 18.10 4.74 16.55
C GLY A 17 17.52 3.40 17.01
N THR A 18 16.60 2.80 16.24
CA THR A 18 16.12 1.43 16.48
C THR A 18 16.95 0.41 15.69
N ASP A 19 17.00 -0.83 16.17
CA ASP A 19 17.61 -1.95 15.45
C ASP A 19 16.63 -2.53 14.41
N PHE A 20 16.07 -1.66 13.56
CA PHE A 20 15.15 -2.05 12.51
C PHE A 20 15.89 -2.85 11.43
N LYS A 21 15.48 -4.10 11.21
CA LYS A 21 16.05 -5.03 10.25
C LYS A 21 15.17 -5.31 9.04
N GLY A 22 14.02 -4.65 8.95
CA GLY A 22 13.11 -4.82 7.83
C GLY A 22 13.59 -4.10 6.57
N GLU A 23 13.10 -4.55 5.42
CA GLU A 23 13.34 -3.88 4.14
C GLU A 23 12.39 -2.71 3.93
N CYS A 24 12.88 -1.66 3.30
CA CYS A 24 12.10 -0.51 2.89
C CYS A 24 12.05 -0.44 1.36
N LEU A 25 10.84 -0.25 0.83
CA LEU A 25 10.56 -0.12 -0.59
C LEU A 25 10.12 1.29 -0.90
N LEU A 26 10.69 1.87 -1.95
CA LEU A 26 10.31 3.17 -2.47
C LEU A 26 9.48 3.02 -3.74
N SER A 27 8.54 3.94 -3.93
CA SER A 27 7.81 4.08 -5.18
C SER A 27 8.76 4.43 -6.34
N PRO A 28 8.41 4.07 -7.59
CA PRO A 28 9.19 4.47 -8.75
C PRO A 28 9.12 5.99 -8.99
N TYR A 29 10.04 6.52 -9.79
CA TYR A 29 9.97 7.89 -10.28
C TYR A 29 8.93 8.06 -11.40
N PRO A 30 8.30 9.22 -11.55
CA PRO A 30 8.44 10.40 -10.69
C PRO A 30 7.71 10.21 -9.35
N ARG A 31 8.36 10.65 -8.27
CA ARG A 31 7.74 10.67 -6.94
C ARG A 31 7.12 12.02 -6.68
N THR A 32 5.89 12.05 -6.23
CA THR A 32 5.21 13.25 -5.78
C THR A 32 5.35 13.41 -4.26
N MET A 33 5.02 14.59 -3.75
CA MET A 33 4.99 14.89 -2.31
C MET A 33 6.34 14.82 -1.57
N GLY A 34 7.43 15.19 -2.23
CA GLY A 34 8.70 15.40 -1.54
C GLY A 34 9.38 14.14 -0.99
N THR A 35 9.10 12.98 -1.56
CA THR A 35 9.90 11.78 -1.38
C THR A 35 11.22 11.87 -2.16
N GLU A 36 11.78 13.07 -2.22
CA GLU A 36 13.18 13.26 -2.55
C GLU A 36 13.98 12.45 -1.55
N VAL A 37 14.98 11.76 -2.03
CA VAL A 37 15.77 10.76 -1.32
C VAL A 37 15.83 11.05 0.17
N PRO A 38 15.12 10.29 0.97
CA PRO A 38 15.14 10.55 2.39
C PRO A 38 16.56 10.26 2.92
N VAL A 39 16.98 11.00 3.93
CA VAL A 39 18.24 10.78 4.67
C VAL A 39 18.37 9.33 5.18
N TYR A 40 17.28 8.58 5.17
CA TYR A 40 17.18 7.15 5.52
C TYR A 40 17.14 6.21 4.30
N ALA A 41 17.40 6.71 3.11
CA ALA A 41 17.59 5.86 1.93
C ALA A 41 18.69 4.79 2.12
N GLU A 42 19.58 5.01 3.07
CA GLU A 42 20.54 3.99 3.52
C GLU A 42 19.86 2.72 4.05
N LYS A 43 18.60 2.83 4.53
CA LYS A 43 17.80 1.69 4.98
C LYS A 43 16.81 1.18 3.91
N CYS A 44 16.70 1.87 2.79
CA CYS A 44 15.89 1.44 1.66
C CYS A 44 16.71 0.52 0.78
N THR A 45 16.44 -0.76 0.87
CA THR A 45 17.19 -1.78 0.16
C THR A 45 16.74 -1.97 -1.27
N GLN A 46 15.52 -1.52 -1.61
CA GLN A 46 14.93 -1.72 -2.92
C GLN A 46 14.09 -0.52 -3.35
N GLU A 47 14.06 -0.31 -4.65
CA GLU A 47 13.21 0.65 -5.32
C GLU A 47 12.45 -0.07 -6.44
N LEU A 48 11.15 0.14 -6.52
CA LEU A 48 10.36 -0.39 -7.61
C LEU A 48 10.66 0.38 -8.89
N SER A 49 10.84 -0.34 -9.99
CA SER A 49 11.11 0.27 -11.30
C SER A 49 9.86 0.90 -11.92
N GLN A 50 8.69 0.35 -11.61
CA GLN A 50 7.40 0.82 -12.12
C GLN A 50 6.24 0.30 -11.26
N ILE A 51 5.08 0.94 -11.41
CA ILE A 51 3.79 0.36 -11.02
C ILE A 51 3.10 -0.10 -12.30
N SER A 52 2.89 -1.40 -12.47
CA SER A 52 2.48 -1.99 -13.74
C SER A 52 0.97 -2.18 -13.89
N PHE A 53 0.22 -2.14 -12.81
CA PHE A 53 -1.22 -2.45 -12.83
C PHE A 53 -2.13 -1.22 -12.85
N THR A 54 -1.58 -0.03 -12.69
CA THR A 54 -2.31 1.24 -12.73
C THR A 54 -1.43 2.37 -13.24
N ASN A 55 -2.07 3.42 -13.75
CA ASN A 55 -1.44 4.68 -14.10
C ASN A 55 -1.91 5.85 -13.22
N THR A 56 -2.72 5.56 -12.21
CA THR A 56 -3.19 6.53 -11.21
C THR A 56 -2.76 6.10 -9.82
N TYR A 57 -2.56 7.06 -8.93
CA TYR A 57 -2.14 6.80 -7.54
C TYR A 57 -0.86 5.94 -7.41
N MET A 58 0.05 6.09 -8.37
CA MET A 58 1.27 5.25 -8.46
C MET A 58 2.21 5.41 -7.28
N ASP A 59 2.11 6.52 -6.58
CA ASP A 59 2.92 6.87 -5.40
C ASP A 59 2.20 6.64 -4.07
N SER A 60 1.08 5.91 -4.08
CA SER A 60 0.42 5.51 -2.83
C SER A 60 1.08 4.29 -2.18
N CYS A 61 1.00 4.20 -0.85
CA CYS A 61 1.48 3.02 -0.12
C CYS A 61 0.81 1.74 -0.60
N THR A 62 -0.49 1.80 -0.89
CA THR A 62 -1.26 0.66 -1.40
C THR A 62 -0.74 0.21 -2.77
N ALA A 63 -0.46 1.15 -3.68
CA ALA A 63 0.09 0.83 -5.00
C ALA A 63 1.47 0.18 -4.89
N VAL A 64 2.35 0.71 -4.06
CA VAL A 64 3.69 0.15 -3.84
C VAL A 64 3.60 -1.25 -3.23
N ALA A 65 2.72 -1.47 -2.26
CA ALA A 65 2.54 -2.78 -1.63
C ALA A 65 1.98 -3.83 -2.62
N LEU A 66 0.99 -3.46 -3.42
CA LEU A 66 0.42 -4.37 -4.42
C LEU A 66 1.41 -4.68 -5.55
N GLN A 67 2.19 -3.69 -5.99
CA GLN A 67 3.27 -3.94 -6.97
C GLN A 67 4.33 -4.89 -6.39
N THR A 68 4.68 -4.71 -5.13
CA THR A 68 5.59 -5.64 -4.44
C THR A 68 5.07 -7.07 -4.47
N ALA A 69 3.77 -7.27 -4.26
CA ALA A 69 3.17 -8.60 -4.35
C ALA A 69 3.26 -9.19 -5.77
N ILE A 70 3.19 -8.36 -6.82
CA ILE A 70 3.43 -8.79 -8.20
C ILE A 70 4.90 -9.23 -8.38
N GLU A 71 5.86 -8.40 -7.96
CA GLU A 71 7.29 -8.68 -8.09
C GLU A 71 7.70 -9.98 -7.36
N LEU A 72 7.08 -10.22 -6.19
CA LEU A 72 7.26 -11.45 -5.42
C LEU A 72 6.51 -12.66 -5.99
N GLN A 73 5.75 -12.48 -7.08
CA GLN A 73 4.93 -13.53 -7.70
C GLN A 73 3.96 -14.19 -6.71
N ALA A 74 3.41 -13.40 -5.77
CA ALA A 74 2.51 -13.91 -4.75
C ALA A 74 1.25 -14.53 -5.38
N ASP A 75 0.94 -15.77 -5.01
CA ASP A 75 -0.28 -16.45 -5.47
C ASP A 75 -1.52 -15.99 -4.73
N LYS A 76 -1.38 -15.73 -3.43
CA LYS A 76 -2.45 -15.27 -2.55
C LYS A 76 -2.03 -13.99 -1.86
N ILE A 77 -2.94 -13.03 -1.81
CA ILE A 77 -2.69 -11.73 -1.20
C ILE A 77 -3.76 -11.48 -0.16
N TYR A 78 -3.32 -11.36 1.08
CA TYR A 78 -4.17 -11.07 2.21
C TYR A 78 -3.90 -9.67 2.73
N LEU A 79 -4.97 -8.94 3.01
CA LEU A 79 -4.95 -7.58 3.50
C LEU A 79 -5.51 -7.54 4.93
N ILE A 80 -4.91 -6.71 5.77
CA ILE A 80 -5.36 -6.45 7.13
C ILE A 80 -5.37 -4.93 7.34
N GLY A 81 -6.44 -4.43 7.98
CA GLY A 81 -6.56 -3.01 8.30
C GLY A 81 -7.10 -2.14 7.17
N TYR A 82 -7.60 -2.74 6.09
CA TYR A 82 -8.36 -2.03 5.06
C TYR A 82 -9.86 -2.09 5.36
N ASP A 83 -10.23 -1.62 6.54
CA ASP A 83 -11.63 -1.69 7.01
C ASP A 83 -12.52 -0.69 6.27
N GLY A 84 -11.95 0.42 5.83
CA GLY A 84 -12.67 1.54 5.26
C GLY A 84 -13.14 2.54 6.33
N TYR A 85 -13.48 3.73 5.88
CA TYR A 85 -13.92 4.79 6.78
C TYR A 85 -15.41 4.66 7.08
N GLN A 86 -15.75 4.67 8.38
CA GLN A 86 -17.12 4.59 8.87
C GLN A 86 -17.56 5.94 9.40
N GLY A 87 -18.77 6.35 9.06
CA GLY A 87 -19.35 7.59 9.56
C GLY A 87 -20.51 8.05 8.69
N GLN A 88 -21.37 8.91 9.24
CA GLN A 88 -22.48 9.47 8.47
C GLN A 88 -21.99 10.50 7.43
N VAL A 89 -20.88 11.18 7.74
CA VAL A 89 -20.24 12.15 6.86
C VAL A 89 -18.74 11.90 6.88
N LEU A 90 -18.20 11.55 5.74
CA LEU A 90 -16.74 11.43 5.56
C LEU A 90 -16.15 12.81 5.27
N SER A 91 -14.94 13.07 5.78
CA SER A 91 -14.15 14.22 5.37
C SER A 91 -13.71 14.06 3.90
N GLU A 92 -13.36 15.16 3.25
CA GLU A 92 -12.82 15.15 1.87
C GLU A 92 -11.63 14.19 1.74
N LYS A 93 -10.70 14.25 2.69
CA LYS A 93 -9.53 13.36 2.72
C LYS A 93 -9.91 11.87 2.84
N GLU A 94 -10.90 11.54 3.65
CA GLU A 94 -11.37 10.14 3.79
C GLU A 94 -12.07 9.65 2.53
N MET A 95 -12.81 10.52 1.84
CA MET A 95 -13.40 10.21 0.54
C MET A 95 -12.32 9.97 -0.52
N ASP A 96 -11.28 10.81 -0.56
CA ASP A 96 -10.18 10.68 -1.51
C ASP A 96 -9.41 9.37 -1.28
N LEU A 97 -9.07 9.04 -0.04
CA LEU A 97 -8.40 7.79 0.31
C LEU A 97 -9.26 6.56 0.00
N THR A 98 -10.58 6.67 0.22
CA THR A 98 -11.52 5.59 -0.14
C THR A 98 -11.52 5.36 -1.65
N ASN A 99 -11.60 6.43 -2.45
CA ASN A 99 -11.60 6.35 -3.91
C ASN A 99 -10.26 5.83 -4.44
N GLU A 100 -9.15 6.29 -3.86
CA GLU A 100 -7.81 5.78 -4.17
C GLU A 100 -7.73 4.28 -3.99
N ASN A 101 -8.04 3.77 -2.79
CA ASN A 101 -7.96 2.34 -2.50
C ASN A 101 -8.89 1.51 -3.39
N ARG A 102 -10.14 1.95 -3.60
CA ARG A 102 -11.08 1.25 -4.50
C ARG A 102 -10.55 1.15 -5.92
N THR A 103 -10.03 2.26 -6.44
CA THR A 103 -9.44 2.30 -7.79
C THR A 103 -8.26 1.35 -7.90
N LEU A 104 -7.38 1.33 -6.91
CA LEU A 104 -6.21 0.46 -6.89
C LEU A 104 -6.59 -1.03 -6.79
N PHE A 105 -7.53 -1.40 -5.91
CA PHE A 105 -7.99 -2.78 -5.79
C PHE A 105 -8.63 -3.29 -7.07
N LEU A 106 -9.49 -2.46 -7.67
CA LEU A 106 -10.15 -2.81 -8.92
C LEU A 106 -9.14 -2.97 -10.07
N SER A 107 -8.22 -2.01 -10.22
CA SER A 107 -7.18 -2.06 -11.24
C SER A 107 -6.28 -3.27 -11.08
N PHE A 108 -5.86 -3.57 -9.85
CA PHE A 108 -5.04 -4.72 -9.55
C PHE A 108 -5.71 -6.03 -9.96
N THR A 109 -6.96 -6.24 -9.52
CA THR A 109 -7.72 -7.45 -9.84
C THR A 109 -7.94 -7.59 -11.34
N ASN A 110 -8.29 -6.50 -12.03
CA ASN A 110 -8.53 -6.51 -13.48
C ASN A 110 -7.27 -6.85 -14.28
N VAL A 111 -6.11 -6.33 -13.87
CA VAL A 111 -4.86 -6.54 -14.63
C VAL A 111 -4.22 -7.89 -14.30
N THR A 112 -4.23 -8.29 -13.04
CA THR A 112 -3.53 -9.51 -12.61
C THR A 112 -4.41 -10.75 -12.60
N GLY A 113 -5.73 -10.60 -12.56
CA GLY A 113 -6.68 -11.69 -12.33
C GLY A 113 -6.64 -12.26 -10.91
N LYS A 114 -5.84 -11.67 -10.02
CA LYS A 114 -5.70 -12.15 -8.63
C LYS A 114 -6.75 -11.51 -7.73
N ILE A 115 -7.24 -12.30 -6.80
CA ILE A 115 -8.22 -11.86 -5.80
C ILE A 115 -7.47 -11.28 -4.60
N LEU A 116 -7.90 -10.11 -4.14
CA LEU A 116 -7.46 -9.52 -2.89
C LEU A 116 -8.43 -9.93 -1.78
N THR A 117 -7.93 -10.51 -0.72
CA THR A 117 -8.74 -10.98 0.40
C THR A 117 -8.41 -10.20 1.67
N SER A 118 -9.41 -9.51 2.22
CA SER A 118 -9.30 -8.90 3.55
C SER A 118 -9.57 -9.95 4.63
N LEU A 119 -8.68 -10.05 5.61
CA LEU A 119 -8.84 -10.90 6.80
C LEU A 119 -9.50 -10.15 7.96
N THR A 120 -9.82 -8.89 7.78
CA THR A 120 -10.63 -8.06 8.69
C THR A 120 -11.90 -7.61 7.99
N PRO A 121 -12.97 -7.25 8.73
CA PRO A 121 -14.15 -6.66 8.12
C PRO A 121 -13.77 -5.47 7.24
N SER A 122 -14.38 -5.36 6.06
CA SER A 122 -14.06 -4.27 5.12
C SER A 122 -15.31 -3.72 4.46
N LEU A 123 -15.33 -2.41 4.27
CA LEU A 123 -16.35 -1.69 3.49
C LEU A 123 -16.02 -1.64 1.98
N TYR A 124 -14.81 -2.06 1.60
CA TYR A 124 -14.40 -2.15 0.21
C TYR A 124 -15.02 -3.39 -0.45
N LYS A 125 -15.99 -3.17 -1.33
CA LYS A 125 -16.70 -4.23 -2.07
C LYS A 125 -15.81 -4.95 -3.09
N GLU A 126 -14.68 -4.35 -3.41
CA GLU A 126 -13.66 -4.85 -4.32
C GLU A 126 -12.82 -5.97 -3.69
N LEU A 127 -12.90 -6.13 -2.38
CA LEU A 127 -12.19 -7.17 -1.62
C LEU A 127 -13.10 -8.35 -1.33
N ASN A 128 -12.54 -9.55 -1.44
CA ASN A 128 -13.10 -10.72 -0.78
C ASN A 128 -12.85 -10.59 0.74
N VAL A 129 -13.80 -10.99 1.56
CA VAL A 129 -13.65 -10.92 3.03
C VAL A 129 -13.70 -12.33 3.60
N GLU A 130 -12.67 -12.69 4.32
CA GLU A 130 -12.55 -13.95 5.04
C GLU A 130 -12.17 -13.71 6.50
N SER A 131 -12.47 -14.65 7.36
CA SER A 131 -12.08 -14.54 8.76
C SER A 131 -10.64 -14.98 8.95
N ILE A 132 -9.83 -14.19 9.64
CA ILE A 132 -8.46 -14.57 10.03
C ILE A 132 -8.43 -15.89 10.81
N TYR A 133 -9.50 -16.21 11.53
CA TYR A 133 -9.61 -17.46 12.32
C TYR A 133 -9.65 -18.73 11.47
N GLN A 134 -9.85 -18.63 10.16
CA GLN A 134 -9.76 -19.77 9.26
C GLN A 134 -8.32 -20.24 9.04
N TYR A 135 -7.34 -19.41 9.39
CA TYR A 135 -5.92 -19.63 9.16
C TYR A 135 -5.13 -19.87 10.47
N LEU A 136 -5.80 -19.84 11.60
CA LEU A 136 -5.24 -20.12 12.92
C LEU A 136 -5.56 -21.56 13.35
#